data_002ebeb704aa8d090c66fe96f8b10eb4
#
_entry.id   002ebeb704aa8d090c66fe96f8b10eb4
#
_cell.length_a   1.000
_cell.length_b   1.000
_cell.length_c   1.000
_cell.angle_alpha   90.00
_cell.angle_beta   90.00
_cell.angle_gamma   90.00
#
_symmetry.space_group_name_H-M   'P 1'
#
loop_
_entity.id
_entity.type
_entity.pdbx_description
1 polymer ?
#
loop_
_entity_poly.entity_id
_entity_poly.type
_entity_poly.pdbx_seq_one_letter_code
_entity_poly.pdbx_strand_id
1 'polypeptide(L)'
;MTTHDCALNGASLSWLDERICVLEVQEDAPRLRLPAFSLPLGGQFLSPVRESLSVRVTFAIHEEDPARRWSLLERVRAWAADGGLLTLDARPDQQLTVVCTELPALAAEDWTAPMTICFTTTRCPYWEAAEPTILTGSGTMTLTLPGTADNAPVSVTVTNEGSGPVSRLTLLCGGTCIIFEGISLAAGSKCYVDVRDGLLSARINGESILPNRTPGSNDLLLAPCGKSCTVSVSGTQPLQATFSARGRYA
;
A
#
# COMPACT_ATOMS: atom_id res chain seq x y z
N MET A 1 -24.89 -16.86 10.88
CA MET A 1 -24.29 -16.78 9.55
C MET A 1 -23.24 -15.70 9.63
N THR A 2 -21.97 -16.04 9.65
CA THR A 2 -20.88 -15.06 9.50
C THR A 2 -20.91 -14.61 8.05
N THR A 3 -21.47 -13.45 7.79
CA THR A 3 -21.45 -12.81 6.47
C THR A 3 -20.01 -12.38 6.21
N HIS A 4 -19.30 -13.16 5.41
CA HIS A 4 -18.03 -12.70 4.85
C HIS A 4 -18.37 -11.71 3.73
N ASP A 5 -18.31 -10.42 3.98
CA ASP A 5 -18.51 -9.39 2.97
C ASP A 5 -17.18 -8.70 2.64
N CYS A 6 -17.18 -7.98 1.55
CA CYS A 6 -16.07 -7.14 1.13
C CYS A 6 -16.58 -5.74 0.76
N ALA A 7 -15.75 -4.74 1.00
CA ALA A 7 -16.04 -3.39 0.57
C ALA A 7 -14.91 -2.85 -0.32
N LEU A 8 -15.30 -2.16 -1.39
CA LEU A 8 -14.39 -1.47 -2.29
C LEU A 8 -14.61 0.03 -2.14
N ASN A 9 -13.54 0.75 -1.80
CA ASN A 9 -13.61 2.21 -1.51
C ASN A 9 -14.68 2.55 -0.45
N GLY A 10 -14.89 1.67 0.53
CA GLY A 10 -15.87 1.84 1.60
C GLY A 10 -17.31 1.46 1.25
N ALA A 11 -17.59 1.04 0.03
CA ALA A 11 -18.91 0.56 -0.38
C ALA A 11 -18.95 -0.98 -0.38
N SER A 12 -19.72 -1.59 0.51
CA SER A 12 -19.91 -3.04 0.59
C SER A 12 -20.66 -3.58 -0.62
N LEU A 13 -20.27 -4.76 -1.08
CA LEU A 13 -20.94 -5.43 -2.19
C LEU A 13 -22.41 -5.78 -1.85
N SER A 14 -22.65 -6.32 -0.65
CA SER A 14 -24.01 -6.64 -0.19
C SER A 14 -24.92 -5.43 0.01
N TRP A 15 -24.36 -4.23 0.16
CA TRP A 15 -25.15 -2.99 0.33
C TRP A 15 -25.58 -2.36 -1.00
N LEU A 16 -25.06 -2.85 -2.12
CA LEU A 16 -25.52 -2.39 -3.43
C LEU A 16 -27.00 -2.70 -3.65
N ASP A 17 -27.44 -3.88 -3.21
CA ASP A 17 -28.83 -4.30 -3.22
C ASP A 17 -29.05 -5.52 -2.30
N GLU A 18 -30.19 -5.61 -1.62
CA GLU A 18 -30.55 -6.71 -0.71
C GLU A 18 -30.61 -8.10 -1.37
N ARG A 19 -30.71 -8.15 -2.69
CA ARG A 19 -30.73 -9.36 -3.51
C ARG A 19 -29.33 -9.85 -3.86
N ILE A 20 -28.28 -9.10 -3.57
CA ILE A 20 -26.89 -9.49 -3.78
C ILE A 20 -26.38 -10.15 -2.50
N CYS A 21 -25.98 -11.41 -2.62
CA CYS A 21 -25.47 -12.18 -1.49
C CYS A 21 -24.02 -12.61 -1.77
N VAL A 22 -23.08 -12.19 -0.94
CA VAL A 22 -21.71 -12.68 -0.97
C VAL A 22 -21.68 -14.09 -0.37
N LEU A 23 -21.20 -15.05 -1.16
CA LEU A 23 -21.13 -16.45 -0.79
C LEU A 23 -19.78 -16.81 -0.21
N GLU A 24 -18.71 -16.31 -0.83
CA GLU A 24 -17.34 -16.62 -0.45
C GLU A 24 -16.39 -15.49 -0.83
N VAL A 25 -15.42 -15.22 0.03
CA VAL A 25 -14.26 -14.39 -0.28
C VAL A 25 -13.01 -15.24 -0.07
N GLN A 26 -12.29 -15.50 -1.15
CA GLN A 26 -11.09 -16.32 -1.16
C GLN A 26 -9.87 -15.46 -1.47
N GLU A 27 -8.87 -15.52 -0.59
CA GLU A 27 -7.54 -14.97 -0.84
C GLU A 27 -6.66 -16.05 -1.46
N ASP A 28 -6.14 -15.82 -2.64
CA ASP A 28 -5.20 -16.74 -3.28
C ASP A 28 -3.80 -16.60 -2.63
N ALA A 29 -3.01 -17.68 -2.66
CA ALA A 29 -1.62 -17.60 -2.23
C ALA A 29 -0.86 -16.57 -3.07
N PRO A 30 0.00 -15.72 -2.45
CA PRO A 30 0.73 -14.72 -3.19
C PRO A 30 1.65 -15.36 -4.24
N ARG A 31 1.68 -14.78 -5.44
CA ARG A 31 2.61 -15.19 -6.47
C ARG A 31 4.03 -14.77 -6.08
N LEU A 32 4.95 -15.73 -6.14
CA LEU A 32 6.36 -15.52 -5.85
C LEU A 32 7.17 -15.66 -7.12
N ARG A 33 8.06 -14.71 -7.36
CA ARG A 33 9.09 -14.80 -8.39
C ARG A 33 10.44 -15.03 -7.74
N LEU A 34 11.22 -15.95 -8.31
CA LEU A 34 12.62 -16.19 -7.96
C LEU A 34 13.49 -15.49 -9.01
N PRO A 35 13.99 -14.27 -8.74
CA PRO A 35 14.93 -13.63 -9.64
C PRO A 35 16.21 -14.49 -9.72
N ALA A 36 16.67 -14.76 -10.93
CA ALA A 36 17.88 -15.53 -11.17
C ALA A 36 18.84 -14.73 -12.08
N PHE A 37 20.14 -14.83 -11.80
CA PHE A 37 21.19 -14.32 -12.67
C PHE A 37 21.95 -15.50 -13.24
N SER A 38 22.21 -15.45 -14.56
CA SER A 38 23.15 -16.37 -15.20
C SER A 38 24.58 -15.90 -14.92
N LEU A 39 25.37 -16.75 -14.30
CA LEU A 39 26.80 -16.58 -14.10
C LEU A 39 27.57 -17.58 -14.98
N PRO A 40 28.84 -17.31 -15.34
CA PRO A 40 29.66 -18.23 -16.16
C PRO A 40 29.78 -19.63 -15.56
N LEU A 41 29.65 -19.77 -14.25
CA LEU A 41 29.78 -21.05 -13.51
C LEU A 41 28.45 -21.56 -12.94
N GLY A 42 27.30 -21.04 -13.40
CA GLY A 42 25.98 -21.47 -12.94
C GLY A 42 25.05 -20.29 -12.65
N GLY A 43 23.80 -20.58 -12.29
CA GLY A 43 22.81 -19.57 -11.89
C GLY A 43 22.87 -19.28 -10.39
N GLN A 44 22.69 -18.02 -10.01
CA GLN A 44 22.44 -17.64 -8.63
C GLN A 44 20.98 -17.16 -8.49
N PHE A 45 20.26 -17.75 -7.53
CA PHE A 45 18.92 -17.33 -7.19
C PHE A 45 18.97 -16.29 -6.05
N LEU A 46 18.19 -15.23 -6.20
CA LEU A 46 17.93 -14.29 -5.11
C LEU A 46 16.74 -14.75 -4.26
N SER A 47 16.51 -14.03 -3.17
CA SER A 47 15.33 -14.27 -2.33
C SER A 47 14.04 -14.12 -3.14
N PRO A 48 13.01 -14.95 -2.85
CA PRO A 48 11.70 -14.83 -3.50
C PRO A 48 11.13 -13.41 -3.32
N VAL A 49 10.59 -12.87 -4.40
CA VAL A 49 9.90 -11.58 -4.39
C VAL A 49 8.41 -11.82 -4.62
N ARG A 50 7.55 -11.25 -3.79
CA ARG A 50 6.10 -11.27 -4.02
C ARG A 50 5.78 -10.38 -5.22
N GLU A 51 5.06 -10.90 -6.19
CA GLU A 51 4.63 -10.14 -7.38
C GLU A 51 3.23 -9.59 -7.25
N SER A 52 2.30 -10.41 -6.81
CA SER A 52 0.89 -10.03 -6.67
C SER A 52 0.18 -10.89 -5.65
N LEU A 53 -0.90 -10.35 -5.12
CA LEU A 53 -1.89 -11.04 -4.32
C LEU A 53 -3.24 -10.89 -5.03
N SER A 54 -4.03 -11.96 -5.10
CA SER A 54 -5.35 -11.94 -5.72
C SER A 54 -6.41 -12.31 -4.69
N VAL A 55 -7.57 -11.65 -4.81
CA VAL A 55 -8.76 -11.92 -4.01
C VAL A 55 -9.91 -12.21 -4.95
N ARG A 56 -10.57 -13.32 -4.72
CA ARG A 56 -11.73 -13.79 -5.47
C ARG A 56 -12.97 -13.66 -4.63
N VAL A 57 -13.98 -12.97 -5.15
CA VAL A 57 -15.26 -12.75 -4.48
C VAL A 57 -16.34 -13.48 -5.27
N THR A 58 -16.94 -14.48 -4.66
CA THR A 58 -18.05 -15.25 -5.21
C THR A 58 -19.36 -14.75 -4.61
N PHE A 59 -20.33 -14.41 -5.44
CA PHE A 59 -21.64 -13.88 -5.02
C PHE A 59 -22.77 -14.44 -5.87
N ALA A 60 -23.99 -14.30 -5.39
CA ALA A 60 -25.21 -14.60 -6.15
C ALA A 60 -26.16 -13.40 -6.17
N ILE A 61 -26.97 -13.31 -7.21
CA ILE A 61 -28.06 -12.32 -7.34
C ILE A 61 -29.37 -13.09 -7.29
N HIS A 62 -30.15 -12.90 -6.22
CA HIS A 62 -31.47 -13.52 -6.02
C HIS A 62 -32.56 -12.67 -6.67
N GLU A 63 -32.67 -12.70 -7.99
CA GLU A 63 -33.67 -11.98 -8.77
C GLU A 63 -34.15 -12.87 -9.94
N GLU A 64 -35.45 -13.16 -9.98
CA GLU A 64 -36.04 -14.02 -11.00
C GLU A 64 -36.25 -13.30 -12.35
N ASP A 65 -36.56 -11.99 -12.30
CA ASP A 65 -36.71 -11.18 -13.51
C ASP A 65 -35.36 -10.98 -14.22
N PRO A 66 -35.19 -11.47 -15.45
CA PRO A 66 -33.93 -11.35 -16.17
C PRO A 66 -33.47 -9.92 -16.40
N ALA A 67 -34.40 -8.99 -16.67
CA ALA A 67 -34.04 -7.60 -16.93
C ALA A 67 -33.53 -6.89 -15.66
N ARG A 68 -34.19 -7.13 -14.53
CA ARG A 68 -33.75 -6.62 -13.22
C ARG A 68 -32.41 -7.24 -12.80
N ARG A 69 -32.23 -8.54 -13.01
CA ARG A 69 -30.96 -9.23 -12.72
C ARG A 69 -29.81 -8.66 -13.54
N TRP A 70 -30.02 -8.36 -14.82
CA TRP A 70 -29.05 -7.66 -15.64
C TRP A 70 -28.69 -6.28 -15.07
N SER A 71 -29.68 -5.51 -14.66
CA SER A 71 -29.45 -4.20 -14.07
C SER A 71 -28.62 -4.28 -12.77
N LEU A 72 -28.87 -5.30 -11.94
CA LEU A 72 -28.07 -5.52 -10.72
C LEU A 72 -26.64 -5.93 -11.07
N LEU A 73 -26.46 -6.80 -12.06
CA LEU A 73 -25.13 -7.20 -12.52
C LEU A 73 -24.33 -6.01 -13.05
N GLU A 74 -24.96 -5.10 -13.82
CA GLU A 74 -24.29 -3.88 -14.30
C GLU A 74 -23.89 -2.95 -13.12
N ARG A 75 -24.68 -2.89 -12.06
CA ARG A 75 -24.29 -2.17 -10.83
C ARG A 75 -23.07 -2.79 -10.16
N VAL A 76 -23.02 -4.12 -10.07
CA VAL A 76 -21.85 -4.84 -9.53
C VAL A 76 -20.61 -4.63 -10.40
N ARG A 77 -20.77 -4.68 -11.74
CA ARG A 77 -19.67 -4.41 -12.68
C ARG A 77 -19.15 -2.99 -12.53
N ALA A 78 -20.03 -1.99 -12.44
CA ALA A 78 -19.66 -0.60 -12.24
C ALA A 78 -18.94 -0.39 -10.88
N TRP A 79 -19.40 -1.07 -9.82
CA TRP A 79 -18.76 -1.04 -8.51
C TRP A 79 -17.32 -1.61 -8.55
N ALA A 80 -17.08 -2.69 -9.31
CA ALA A 80 -15.79 -3.37 -9.37
C ALA A 80 -14.80 -2.74 -10.37
N ALA A 81 -15.28 -2.06 -11.42
CA ALA A 81 -14.51 -1.72 -12.62
C ALA A 81 -13.23 -0.92 -12.36
N ASP A 82 -13.31 0.09 -11.51
CA ASP A 82 -12.18 1.00 -11.27
C ASP A 82 -11.17 0.46 -10.25
N GLY A 83 -11.51 -0.63 -9.54
CA GLY A 83 -10.72 -1.12 -8.43
C GLY A 83 -10.65 -0.11 -7.28
N GLY A 84 -9.60 -0.16 -6.49
CA GLY A 84 -9.38 0.77 -5.39
C GLY A 84 -8.92 0.09 -4.10
N LEU A 85 -9.40 0.58 -2.95
CA LEU A 85 -9.10 0.02 -1.64
C LEU A 85 -10.13 -1.06 -1.29
N LEU A 86 -9.68 -2.30 -1.28
CA LEU A 86 -10.46 -3.46 -0.85
C LEU A 86 -10.27 -3.71 0.64
N THR A 87 -11.35 -3.85 1.37
CA THR A 87 -11.40 -4.28 2.78
C THR A 87 -12.28 -5.52 2.89
N LEU A 88 -11.96 -6.40 3.85
CA LEU A 88 -12.73 -7.61 4.12
C LEU A 88 -13.23 -7.59 5.57
N ASP A 89 -14.44 -8.07 5.82
CA ASP A 89 -14.98 -8.22 7.19
C ASP A 89 -14.08 -9.08 8.07
N ALA A 90 -13.40 -10.06 7.48
CA ALA A 90 -12.43 -10.91 8.18
C ALA A 90 -11.11 -10.16 8.55
N ARG A 91 -10.86 -8.98 7.97
CA ARG A 91 -9.66 -8.17 8.15
C ARG A 91 -10.00 -6.68 8.28
N PRO A 92 -10.79 -6.27 9.31
CA PRO A 92 -11.36 -4.92 9.39
C PRO A 92 -10.31 -3.81 9.49
N ASP A 93 -9.13 -4.11 10.04
CA ASP A 93 -8.04 -3.15 10.22
C ASP A 93 -6.99 -3.18 9.09
N GLN A 94 -7.30 -3.88 7.99
CA GLN A 94 -6.39 -4.04 6.86
C GLN A 94 -7.08 -3.67 5.56
N GLN A 95 -6.29 -3.21 4.62
CA GLN A 95 -6.75 -2.85 3.28
C GLN A 95 -5.77 -3.35 2.22
N LEU A 96 -6.28 -3.53 1.01
CA LEU A 96 -5.51 -3.97 -0.15
C LEU A 96 -5.80 -3.05 -1.33
N THR A 97 -4.78 -2.49 -1.95
CA THR A 97 -4.96 -1.70 -3.19
C THR A 97 -5.03 -2.65 -4.38
N VAL A 98 -6.17 -2.70 -5.05
CA VAL A 98 -6.47 -3.67 -6.11
C VAL A 98 -7.01 -3.03 -7.38
N VAL A 99 -6.88 -3.77 -8.47
CA VAL A 99 -7.64 -3.58 -9.71
C VAL A 99 -8.50 -4.79 -9.96
N CYS A 100 -9.64 -4.61 -10.60
CA CYS A 100 -10.47 -5.71 -11.07
C CYS A 100 -9.82 -6.33 -12.32
N THR A 101 -9.55 -7.63 -12.28
CA THR A 101 -8.95 -8.38 -13.39
C THR A 101 -9.95 -9.27 -14.11
N GLU A 102 -11.08 -9.57 -13.46
CA GLU A 102 -12.15 -10.36 -14.05
C GLU A 102 -13.50 -9.84 -13.52
N LEU A 103 -14.34 -9.40 -14.44
CA LEU A 103 -15.72 -9.00 -14.17
C LEU A 103 -16.66 -10.21 -14.27
N PRO A 104 -17.74 -10.23 -13.47
CA PRO A 104 -18.66 -11.35 -13.46
C PRO A 104 -19.42 -11.48 -14.79
N ALA A 105 -19.60 -12.72 -15.24
CA ALA A 105 -20.42 -13.07 -16.37
C ALA A 105 -21.71 -13.75 -15.90
N LEU A 106 -22.85 -13.47 -16.57
CA LEU A 106 -24.12 -14.11 -16.31
C LEU A 106 -24.27 -15.32 -17.21
N ALA A 107 -24.52 -16.50 -16.62
CA ALA A 107 -25.00 -17.65 -17.37
C ALA A 107 -26.49 -17.44 -17.69
N ALA A 108 -26.85 -17.49 -18.99
CA ALA A 108 -28.18 -17.12 -19.44
C ALA A 108 -29.30 -18.08 -18.94
N GLU A 109 -28.94 -19.32 -18.61
CA GLU A 109 -29.88 -20.38 -18.29
C GLU A 109 -30.00 -20.70 -16.78
N ASP A 110 -29.06 -20.20 -15.95
CA ASP A 110 -29.06 -20.47 -14.51
C ASP A 110 -29.02 -19.17 -13.71
N TRP A 111 -30.20 -18.74 -13.25
CA TRP A 111 -30.35 -17.52 -12.46
C TRP A 111 -29.83 -17.64 -11.02
N THR A 112 -29.52 -18.86 -10.57
CA THR A 112 -28.94 -19.13 -9.25
C THR A 112 -27.43 -19.34 -9.28
N ALA A 113 -26.84 -19.40 -10.49
CA ALA A 113 -25.43 -19.66 -10.64
C ALA A 113 -24.58 -18.58 -9.91
N PRO A 114 -23.63 -18.99 -9.10
CA PRO A 114 -22.66 -18.08 -8.49
C PRO A 114 -21.84 -17.36 -9.56
N MET A 115 -21.57 -16.10 -9.33
CA MET A 115 -20.71 -15.27 -10.17
C MET A 115 -19.44 -14.87 -9.39
N THR A 116 -18.36 -14.64 -10.12
CA THR A 116 -17.06 -14.35 -9.50
C THR A 116 -16.50 -13.02 -10.02
N ILE A 117 -15.92 -12.26 -9.11
CA ILE A 117 -15.08 -11.08 -9.39
C ILE A 117 -13.67 -11.42 -8.93
N CYS A 118 -12.67 -11.13 -9.76
CA CYS A 118 -11.28 -11.28 -9.38
C CYS A 118 -10.62 -9.90 -9.24
N PHE A 119 -10.00 -9.67 -8.09
CA PHE A 119 -9.19 -8.52 -7.81
C PHE A 119 -7.72 -8.92 -7.68
N THR A 120 -6.80 -8.08 -8.16
CA THR A 120 -5.37 -8.34 -8.07
C THR A 120 -4.64 -7.06 -7.68
N THR A 121 -3.61 -7.18 -6.83
CA THR A 121 -2.75 -6.06 -6.47
C THR A 121 -1.85 -5.67 -7.64
N THR A 122 -1.61 -4.37 -7.81
CA THR A 122 -0.74 -3.86 -8.87
C THR A 122 0.59 -3.31 -8.37
N ARG A 123 0.65 -2.85 -7.13
CA ARG A 123 1.82 -2.12 -6.59
C ARG A 123 2.37 -2.73 -5.31
N CYS A 124 1.49 -3.09 -4.39
CA CYS A 124 1.85 -3.63 -3.08
C CYS A 124 1.19 -5.00 -2.91
N PRO A 125 1.96 -6.11 -2.94
CA PRO A 125 1.41 -7.45 -2.80
C PRO A 125 1.23 -7.85 -1.32
N TYR A 126 0.86 -6.90 -0.49
CA TYR A 126 0.66 -7.08 0.95
C TYR A 126 -0.63 -6.40 1.38
N TRP A 127 -1.30 -7.00 2.35
CA TRP A 127 -2.28 -6.27 3.14
C TRP A 127 -1.57 -5.16 3.91
N GLU A 128 -2.11 -3.97 3.87
CA GLU A 128 -1.58 -2.82 4.60
C GLU A 128 -2.55 -2.44 5.72
N ALA A 129 -2.02 -1.97 6.86
CA ALA A 129 -2.85 -1.44 7.93
C ALA A 129 -3.76 -0.33 7.38
N ALA A 130 -5.06 -0.35 7.73
CA ALA A 130 -6.02 0.65 7.28
C ALA A 130 -5.61 2.07 7.72
N GLU A 131 -5.06 2.18 8.94
CA GLU A 131 -4.55 3.44 9.47
C GLU A 131 -3.01 3.47 9.43
N PRO A 132 -2.39 4.60 9.02
CA PRO A 132 -0.95 4.75 9.09
C PRO A 132 -0.49 4.95 10.55
N THR A 133 0.64 4.36 10.89
CA THR A 133 1.37 4.74 12.11
C THR A 133 2.07 6.07 11.87
N ILE A 134 1.84 7.06 12.73
CA ILE A 134 2.42 8.40 12.65
C ILE A 134 3.25 8.65 13.90
N LEU A 135 4.49 9.09 13.70
CA LEU A 135 5.42 9.48 14.78
C LEU A 135 6.01 10.85 14.47
N THR A 136 5.79 11.82 15.36
CA THR A 136 6.32 13.18 15.20
C THR A 136 7.27 13.54 16.35
N GLY A 137 8.40 14.14 16.02
CA GLY A 137 9.39 14.61 16.99
C GLY A 137 10.69 15.09 16.33
N SER A 138 11.71 15.29 17.14
CA SER A 138 13.02 15.79 16.73
C SER A 138 14.13 14.81 17.14
N GLY A 139 15.23 14.79 16.38
CA GLY A 139 16.36 13.93 16.67
C GLY A 139 16.06 12.44 16.51
N THR A 140 16.37 11.64 17.52
CA THR A 140 16.24 10.17 17.48
C THR A 140 14.99 9.72 18.23
N MET A 141 14.19 8.87 17.59
CA MET A 141 12.91 8.34 18.09
C MET A 141 12.81 6.84 17.82
N THR A 142 11.78 6.20 18.38
CA THR A 142 11.47 4.78 18.13
C THR A 142 10.15 4.65 17.41
N LEU A 143 10.17 4.01 16.24
CA LEU A 143 8.98 3.69 15.43
C LEU A 143 8.67 2.19 15.59
N THR A 144 7.40 1.87 15.81
CA THR A 144 6.91 0.49 15.84
C THR A 144 5.75 0.37 14.85
N LEU A 145 5.90 -0.47 13.83
CA LEU A 145 4.85 -0.75 12.86
C LEU A 145 4.17 -2.08 13.17
N PRO A 146 2.84 -2.18 13.01
CA PRO A 146 2.15 -3.47 13.03
C PRO A 146 2.50 -4.28 11.78
N GLY A 147 2.21 -5.59 11.81
CA GLY A 147 2.32 -6.45 10.64
C GLY A 147 3.30 -7.60 10.80
N THR A 148 3.38 -8.41 9.75
CA THR A 148 4.18 -9.65 9.68
C THR A 148 5.15 -9.70 8.52
N ALA A 149 5.08 -8.73 7.58
CA ALA A 149 6.05 -8.61 6.48
C ALA A 149 7.41 -8.13 6.99
N ASP A 150 8.46 -8.36 6.23
CA ASP A 150 9.82 -7.96 6.62
C ASP A 150 9.93 -6.45 6.82
N ASN A 151 9.43 -5.66 5.88
CA ASN A 151 9.57 -4.21 5.89
C ASN A 151 8.38 -3.49 5.22
N ALA A 152 8.17 -2.24 5.63
CA ALA A 152 7.28 -1.29 4.99
C ALA A 152 8.02 0.01 4.66
N PRO A 153 7.70 0.68 3.53
CA PRO A 153 8.27 1.98 3.20
C PRO A 153 7.74 3.06 4.14
N VAL A 154 8.61 4.00 4.48
CA VAL A 154 8.33 5.11 5.39
C VAL A 154 8.40 6.42 4.64
N SER A 155 7.35 7.22 4.73
CA SER A 155 7.32 8.61 4.28
C SER A 155 7.68 9.54 5.43
N VAL A 156 8.36 10.64 5.13
CA VAL A 156 8.80 11.62 6.13
C VAL A 156 8.47 13.03 5.67
N THR A 157 7.82 13.79 6.55
CA THR A 157 7.69 15.25 6.38
C THR A 157 8.63 15.91 7.38
N VAL A 158 9.58 16.70 6.89
CA VAL A 158 10.55 17.43 7.72
C VAL A 158 10.21 18.91 7.71
N THR A 159 10.13 19.53 8.89
CA THR A 159 9.95 20.97 9.06
C THR A 159 11.24 21.57 9.62
N ASN A 160 11.72 22.65 9.03
CA ASN A 160 12.84 23.41 9.56
C ASN A 160 12.35 24.34 10.69
N GLU A 161 12.72 24.03 11.92
CA GLU A 161 12.40 24.85 13.11
C GLU A 161 13.51 25.86 13.46
N GLY A 162 14.61 25.84 12.71
CA GLY A 162 15.69 26.80 12.89
C GLY A 162 15.41 28.17 12.25
N SER A 163 16.32 29.10 12.51
CA SER A 163 16.24 30.48 11.98
C SER A 163 16.91 30.67 10.61
N GLY A 164 17.71 29.70 10.17
CA GLY A 164 18.44 29.72 8.91
C GLY A 164 18.04 28.57 7.96
N PRO A 165 18.51 28.58 6.73
CA PRO A 165 18.23 27.50 5.79
C PRO A 165 18.98 26.21 6.16
N VAL A 166 18.35 25.05 5.93
CA VAL A 166 18.97 23.73 6.02
C VAL A 166 19.65 23.43 4.69
N SER A 167 20.97 23.20 4.73
CA SER A 167 21.75 22.83 3.54
C SER A 167 22.05 21.35 3.44
N ARG A 168 21.91 20.61 4.56
CA ARG A 168 22.08 19.16 4.62
C ARG A 168 20.98 18.56 5.49
N LEU A 169 20.35 17.50 4.98
CA LEU A 169 19.31 16.73 5.65
C LEU A 169 19.69 15.25 5.63
N THR A 170 19.68 14.62 6.81
CA THR A 170 19.90 13.18 6.97
C THR A 170 18.67 12.56 7.61
N LEU A 171 18.13 11.53 6.97
CA LEU A 171 17.01 10.72 7.44
C LEU A 171 17.48 9.27 7.63
N LEU A 172 17.19 8.69 8.78
CA LEU A 172 17.53 7.30 9.12
C LEU A 172 16.26 6.57 9.56
N CYS A 173 16.08 5.34 9.09
CA CYS A 173 15.00 4.48 9.50
C CYS A 173 15.43 3.01 9.40
N GLY A 174 15.38 2.27 10.52
CA GLY A 174 15.57 0.82 10.56
C GLY A 174 16.87 0.29 9.92
N GLY A 175 17.91 1.10 9.82
CA GLY A 175 19.18 0.74 9.14
C GLY A 175 19.28 1.26 7.71
N THR A 176 18.22 1.86 7.15
CA THR A 176 18.29 2.60 5.88
C THR A 176 18.50 4.08 6.13
N CYS A 177 19.29 4.73 5.26
CA CYS A 177 19.68 6.12 5.38
C CYS A 177 19.56 6.86 4.05
N ILE A 178 18.96 8.05 4.07
CA ILE A 178 18.93 8.96 2.92
C ILE A 178 19.53 10.29 3.33
N ILE A 179 20.47 10.79 2.54
CA ILE A 179 21.16 12.05 2.77
C ILE A 179 20.94 12.95 1.55
N PHE A 180 20.55 14.19 1.81
CA PHE A 180 20.50 15.28 0.81
C PHE A 180 21.50 16.36 1.18
N GLU A 181 22.31 16.80 0.23
CA GLU A 181 23.31 17.87 0.38
C GLU A 181 23.12 18.95 -0.69
N GLY A 182 23.45 20.19 -0.32
CA GLY A 182 23.26 21.33 -1.23
C GLY A 182 21.80 21.72 -1.44
N ILE A 183 20.91 21.34 -0.53
CA ILE A 183 19.50 21.75 -0.54
C ILE A 183 19.35 23.15 0.11
N SER A 184 18.20 23.76 -0.06
CA SER A 184 17.83 25.00 0.62
C SER A 184 16.42 24.88 1.19
N LEU A 185 16.30 24.37 2.42
CA LEU A 185 15.03 24.33 3.13
C LEU A 185 14.96 25.53 4.07
N ALA A 186 14.22 26.56 3.69
CA ALA A 186 14.09 27.82 4.43
C ALA A 186 13.46 27.58 5.82
N ALA A 187 13.70 28.52 6.75
CA ALA A 187 13.07 28.52 8.08
C ALA A 187 11.53 28.39 7.96
N GLY A 188 10.94 27.51 8.75
CA GLY A 188 9.47 27.21 8.73
C GLY A 188 8.99 26.42 7.51
N SER A 189 9.82 26.17 6.52
CA SER A 189 9.44 25.40 5.31
C SER A 189 9.47 23.90 5.56
N LYS A 190 8.79 23.15 4.66
CA LYS A 190 8.67 21.68 4.73
C LYS A 190 9.35 21.00 3.56
N CYS A 191 10.01 19.88 3.86
CA CYS A 191 10.50 18.90 2.90
C CYS A 191 9.65 17.64 3.00
N TYR A 192 9.18 17.14 1.87
CA TYR A 192 8.40 15.90 1.77
C TYR A 192 9.24 14.83 1.11
N VAL A 193 9.43 13.73 1.82
CA VAL A 193 10.12 12.52 1.32
C VAL A 193 9.12 11.37 1.40
N ASP A 194 8.66 10.90 0.27
CA ASP A 194 7.64 9.86 0.17
C ASP A 194 8.00 8.79 -0.86
N VAL A 195 7.22 7.73 -0.88
CA VAL A 195 7.33 6.66 -1.86
C VAL A 195 6.09 6.70 -2.75
N ARG A 196 6.29 7.03 -4.03
CA ARG A 196 5.23 7.02 -5.04
C ARG A 196 5.55 5.97 -6.08
N ASP A 197 4.61 5.06 -6.30
CA ASP A 197 4.75 3.98 -7.28
C ASP A 197 6.03 3.14 -7.10
N GLY A 198 6.44 2.93 -5.84
CA GLY A 198 7.66 2.19 -5.52
C GLY A 198 8.96 3.00 -5.68
N LEU A 199 8.87 4.27 -6.05
CA LEU A 199 10.01 5.17 -6.26
C LEU A 199 10.07 6.24 -5.18
N LEU A 200 11.28 6.62 -4.79
CA LEU A 200 11.51 7.74 -3.91
C LEU A 200 11.09 9.05 -4.59
N SER A 201 10.33 9.86 -3.87
CA SER A 201 10.00 11.23 -4.20
C SER A 201 10.46 12.14 -3.06
N ALA A 202 11.24 13.18 -3.36
CA ALA A 202 11.69 14.14 -2.36
C ALA A 202 11.52 15.55 -2.91
N ARG A 203 10.81 16.44 -2.18
CA ARG A 203 10.42 17.76 -2.66
C ARG A 203 10.48 18.83 -1.57
N ILE A 204 10.92 20.03 -1.96
CA ILE A 204 10.82 21.27 -1.19
C ILE A 204 10.03 22.26 -2.04
N ASN A 205 8.96 22.85 -1.51
CA ASN A 205 8.10 23.80 -2.23
C ASN A 205 7.60 23.29 -3.60
N GLY A 206 7.39 21.97 -3.73
CA GLY A 206 6.96 21.33 -4.98
C GLY A 206 8.10 20.95 -5.92
N GLU A 207 9.30 21.47 -5.75
CA GLU A 207 10.48 21.16 -6.56
C GLU A 207 11.20 19.90 -6.06
N SER A 208 11.67 19.05 -6.99
CA SER A 208 12.39 17.82 -6.66
C SER A 208 13.80 18.12 -6.17
N ILE A 209 14.17 17.51 -5.05
CA ILE A 209 15.52 17.54 -4.49
C ILE A 209 16.27 16.20 -4.68
N LEU A 210 15.74 15.30 -5.49
CA LEU A 210 16.42 14.01 -5.79
C LEU A 210 17.84 14.19 -6.37
N PRO A 211 18.13 15.20 -7.21
CA PRO A 211 19.49 15.45 -7.68
C PRO A 211 20.49 15.76 -6.55
N ASN A 212 20.01 16.20 -5.39
CA ASN A 212 20.81 16.51 -4.21
C ASN A 212 21.04 15.30 -3.30
N ARG A 213 20.51 14.11 -3.66
CA ARG A 213 20.74 12.88 -2.91
C ARG A 213 22.19 12.44 -3.03
N THR A 214 22.86 12.20 -1.91
CA THR A 214 24.27 11.78 -1.87
C THR A 214 24.41 10.35 -2.44
N PRO A 215 25.46 10.07 -3.23
CA PRO A 215 25.79 8.70 -3.62
C PRO A 215 25.99 7.79 -2.40
N GLY A 216 25.46 6.57 -2.48
CA GLY A 216 25.46 5.61 -1.35
C GLY A 216 24.28 5.71 -0.39
N SER A 217 23.40 6.72 -0.54
CA SER A 217 22.11 6.72 0.15
C SER A 217 21.22 5.59 -0.35
N ASN A 218 20.41 5.04 0.56
CA ASN A 218 19.40 4.04 0.19
C ASN A 218 18.33 4.62 -0.75
N ASP A 219 17.71 3.77 -1.55
CA ASP A 219 16.63 4.19 -2.45
C ASP A 219 15.33 4.47 -1.71
N LEU A 220 15.08 3.81 -0.57
CA LEU A 220 13.91 4.00 0.27
C LEU A 220 14.28 3.98 1.74
N LEU A 221 13.47 4.64 2.57
CA LEU A 221 13.46 4.43 4.02
C LEU A 221 12.53 3.24 4.30
N LEU A 222 13.04 2.25 5.03
CA LEU A 222 12.32 1.02 5.34
C LEU A 222 12.28 0.78 6.85
N ALA A 223 11.10 0.54 7.38
CA ALA A 223 10.89 0.12 8.76
C ALA A 223 10.45 -1.35 8.82
N PRO A 224 10.99 -2.16 9.74
CA PRO A 224 10.53 -3.52 9.95
C PRO A 224 9.10 -3.52 10.48
N CYS A 225 8.27 -4.47 10.02
CA CYS A 225 6.95 -4.70 10.56
C CYS A 225 7.01 -5.65 11.78
N GLY A 226 6.12 -5.46 12.75
CA GLY A 226 6.07 -6.28 13.97
C GLY A 226 7.23 -6.06 14.94
N LYS A 227 8.11 -5.09 14.67
CA LYS A 227 9.28 -4.79 15.50
C LYS A 227 9.48 -3.28 15.60
N SER A 228 10.13 -2.86 16.71
CA SER A 228 10.55 -1.47 16.86
C SER A 228 11.86 -1.22 16.13
N CYS A 229 12.02 -0.04 15.55
CA CYS A 229 13.26 0.41 14.94
C CYS A 229 13.56 1.87 15.31
N THR A 230 14.83 2.23 15.23
CA THR A 230 15.27 3.61 15.41
C THR A 230 14.99 4.41 14.14
N VAL A 231 14.39 5.58 14.30
CA VAL A 231 14.27 6.61 13.26
C VAL A 231 14.91 7.89 13.73
N SER A 232 15.53 8.63 12.84
CA SER A 232 16.09 9.93 13.20
C SER A 232 16.07 10.92 12.05
N VAL A 233 16.03 12.20 12.43
CA VAL A 233 16.21 13.34 11.55
C VAL A 233 17.34 14.21 12.09
N SER A 234 18.25 14.61 11.21
CA SER A 234 19.31 15.56 11.54
C SER A 234 19.65 16.45 10.34
N GLY A 235 20.15 17.64 10.64
CA GLY A 235 20.52 18.63 9.63
C GLY A 235 21.35 19.76 10.20
N THR A 236 21.61 20.79 9.36
CA THR A 236 22.40 21.97 9.75
C THR A 236 21.64 22.95 10.66
N GLN A 237 20.35 22.74 10.86
CA GLN A 237 19.45 23.51 11.73
C GLN A 237 18.59 22.55 12.56
N PRO A 238 17.93 23.01 13.64
CA PRO A 238 16.92 22.24 14.33
C PRO A 238 15.78 21.82 13.41
N LEU A 239 15.43 20.52 13.45
CA LEU A 239 14.43 19.91 12.58
C LEU A 239 13.39 19.18 13.41
N GLN A 240 12.12 19.26 12.98
CA GLN A 240 11.07 18.35 13.40
C GLN A 240 10.72 17.43 12.22
N ALA A 241 10.50 16.16 12.49
CA ALA A 241 10.08 15.21 11.47
C ALA A 241 8.81 14.47 11.88
N THR A 242 7.94 14.24 10.90
CA THR A 242 6.80 13.34 11.01
C THR A 242 7.06 12.14 10.09
N PHE A 243 7.29 10.98 10.70
CA PHE A 243 7.41 9.69 10.04
C PHE A 243 6.02 9.07 9.93
N SER A 244 5.67 8.56 8.75
CA SER A 244 4.38 7.94 8.48
C SER A 244 4.58 6.67 7.65
N ALA A 245 4.01 5.56 8.11
CA ALA A 245 4.07 4.28 7.41
C ALA A 245 2.84 3.42 7.71
N ARG A 246 2.46 2.56 6.76
CA ARG A 246 1.45 1.52 6.98
C ARG A 246 2.16 0.19 7.22
N GLY A 247 1.81 -0.47 8.31
CA GLY A 247 2.28 -1.82 8.57
C GLY A 247 1.80 -2.78 7.46
N ARG A 248 2.61 -3.79 7.14
CA ARG A 248 2.31 -4.77 6.10
C ARG A 248 2.19 -6.17 6.67
N TYR A 249 1.24 -6.92 6.14
CA TYR A 249 0.96 -8.30 6.55
C TYR A 249 1.27 -9.25 5.39
N ALA A 250 2.06 -10.27 5.71
CA ALA A 250 2.51 -11.30 4.78
C ALA A 250 1.53 -12.46 4.70
#